data_376de21677d14d3efc6d85a102e0b8cf
#
_entry.id   376de21677d14d3efc6d85a102e0b8cf
#
_cell.length_a   1.000
_cell.length_b   1.000
_cell.length_c   1.000
_cell.angle_alpha   90.00
_cell.angle_beta   90.00
_cell.angle_gamma   90.00
#
_symmetry.space_group_name_H-M   'P 1'
#
loop_
_entity.id
_entity.type
_entity.pdbx_description
1 polymer ?
#
loop_
_entity_poly.entity_id
_entity_poly.type
_entity_poly.pdbx_seq_one_letter_code
_entity_poly.pdbx_strand_id
1 'polypeptide(L)'
;MAILTLTIDGQPVSGTEVETLLDVAREHGIDIPTLCHLDGLKDVGACRLCLVEVEGSSKLLPACTTRLQEGMVVHTNTEKLQRYRRTIVEMLASEGNHHCAVCVSNNHCELQDLAYRVGLQYVRVPYLYPSKTLDATHRDFVIDRDRCILCTRCVRVCDEVEGAHTWDIAGRGIGCEIVADLKQAWGTSPSCTSCGKCVLVCPTGALFEKGATVAEMEKRTDFLRYIVTARKRREWNPDLLDEE
;
A
#
# COMPACT_ATOMS: atom_id res chain seq x y z
N MET A 1 22.19 -19.38 2.41
CA MET A 1 21.40 -18.61 1.43
C MET A 1 22.34 -18.20 0.31
N ALA A 2 21.93 -18.41 -0.92
CA ALA A 2 22.72 -17.94 -2.06
C ALA A 2 22.60 -16.42 -2.17
N ILE A 3 23.74 -15.76 -2.40
CA ILE A 3 23.78 -14.35 -2.79
C ILE A 3 23.65 -14.34 -4.30
N LEU A 4 22.74 -13.56 -4.82
CA LEU A 4 22.47 -13.38 -6.23
C LEU A 4 22.90 -11.97 -6.65
N THR A 5 23.51 -11.86 -7.83
CA THR A 5 23.95 -10.59 -8.40
C THR A 5 23.08 -10.24 -9.61
N LEU A 6 22.62 -9.01 -9.67
CA LEU A 6 21.75 -8.50 -10.76
C LEU A 6 22.09 -7.03 -11.04
N THR A 7 21.49 -6.49 -12.08
CA THR A 7 21.65 -5.08 -12.44
C THR A 7 20.28 -4.40 -12.39
N ILE A 8 20.19 -3.27 -11.69
CA ILE A 8 18.97 -2.43 -11.67
C ILE A 8 19.36 -1.03 -12.18
N ASP A 9 18.74 -0.59 -13.28
CA ASP A 9 19.01 0.70 -13.94
C ASP A 9 20.49 0.94 -14.23
N GLY A 10 21.22 -0.11 -14.60
CA GLY A 10 22.67 -0.08 -14.88
C GLY A 10 23.58 -0.16 -13.63
N GLN A 11 23.01 -0.17 -12.43
CA GLN A 11 23.74 -0.33 -11.18
C GLN A 11 23.82 -1.80 -10.79
N PRO A 12 25.01 -2.39 -10.60
CA PRO A 12 25.15 -3.73 -10.05
C PRO A 12 24.71 -3.75 -8.58
N VAL A 13 23.84 -4.67 -8.23
CA VAL A 13 23.30 -4.86 -6.89
C VAL A 13 23.32 -6.34 -6.53
N SER A 14 23.28 -6.65 -5.25
CA SER A 14 23.23 -8.02 -4.76
C SER A 14 22.17 -8.17 -3.67
N GLY A 15 21.60 -9.35 -3.59
CA GLY A 15 20.64 -9.71 -2.57
C GLY A 15 20.54 -11.21 -2.41
N THR A 16 19.67 -11.68 -1.55
CA THR A 16 19.45 -13.09 -1.28
C THR A 16 18.26 -13.63 -2.08
N GLU A 17 18.23 -14.93 -2.35
CA GLU A 17 17.16 -15.61 -3.08
C GLU A 17 15.75 -15.43 -2.48
N VAL A 18 15.67 -15.02 -1.20
CA VAL A 18 14.39 -14.82 -0.49
C VAL A 18 13.88 -13.39 -0.55
N GLU A 19 14.69 -12.46 -1.03
CA GLU A 19 14.30 -11.06 -1.20
C GLU A 19 13.55 -10.85 -2.50
N THR A 20 12.81 -9.76 -2.56
CA THR A 20 12.14 -9.30 -3.77
C THR A 20 12.98 -8.24 -4.48
N LEU A 21 12.67 -7.98 -5.75
CA LEU A 21 13.29 -6.86 -6.47
C LEU A 21 13.07 -5.52 -5.77
N LEU A 22 11.92 -5.35 -5.08
CA LEU A 22 11.63 -4.13 -4.33
C LEU A 22 12.52 -3.98 -3.10
N ASP A 23 12.75 -5.08 -2.36
CA ASP A 23 13.61 -5.07 -1.17
C ASP A 23 15.01 -4.62 -1.54
N VAL A 24 15.61 -5.28 -2.53
CA VAL A 24 16.96 -4.97 -3.00
C VAL A 24 17.07 -3.57 -3.60
N ALA A 25 16.07 -3.15 -4.40
CA ALA A 25 16.06 -1.79 -4.95
C ALA A 25 16.12 -0.74 -3.83
N ARG A 26 15.30 -0.90 -2.79
CA ARG A 26 15.27 0.02 -1.63
C ARG A 26 16.58 0.02 -0.84
N GLU A 27 17.19 -1.14 -0.60
CA GLU A 27 18.46 -1.24 0.10
C GLU A 27 19.61 -0.52 -0.64
N HIS A 28 19.50 -0.43 -1.96
CA HIS A 28 20.47 0.29 -2.80
C HIS A 28 20.01 1.71 -3.18
N GLY A 29 18.98 2.25 -2.51
CA GLY A 29 18.51 3.61 -2.73
C GLY A 29 17.77 3.82 -4.06
N ILE A 30 17.34 2.75 -4.74
CA ILE A 30 16.58 2.81 -5.98
C ILE A 30 15.10 2.86 -5.63
N ASP A 31 14.47 3.99 -5.96
CA ASP A 31 13.09 4.25 -5.58
C ASP A 31 12.10 3.69 -6.62
N ILE A 32 11.33 2.68 -6.21
CA ILE A 32 10.22 2.10 -6.98
C ILE A 32 8.90 2.45 -6.29
N PRO A 33 7.97 3.16 -6.95
CA PRO A 33 6.73 3.60 -6.33
C PRO A 33 5.80 2.44 -5.98
N THR A 34 5.13 2.55 -4.84
CA THR A 34 4.15 1.56 -4.36
C THR A 34 2.97 2.27 -3.70
N LEU A 35 1.81 1.59 -3.55
CA LEU A 35 0.70 2.01 -2.70
C LEU A 35 0.16 0.86 -1.85
N CYS A 36 0.24 -0.38 -2.33
CA CYS A 36 -0.23 -1.52 -1.55
C CYS A 36 0.87 -2.13 -0.66
N HIS A 37 2.13 -2.01 -1.04
CA HIS A 37 3.24 -2.48 -0.22
C HIS A 37 3.38 -1.63 1.05
N LEU A 38 3.68 -2.28 2.15
CA LEU A 38 4.07 -1.67 3.42
C LEU A 38 5.03 -2.63 4.12
N ASP A 39 6.19 -2.12 4.53
CA ASP A 39 7.18 -2.90 5.28
C ASP A 39 6.53 -3.50 6.54
N GLY A 40 6.78 -4.78 6.80
CA GLY A 40 6.16 -5.51 7.90
C GLY A 40 4.84 -6.22 7.57
N LEU A 41 4.24 -6.00 6.40
CA LEU A 41 3.09 -6.76 5.91
C LEU A 41 3.49 -7.61 4.69
N LYS A 42 2.76 -8.70 4.44
CA LYS A 42 2.98 -9.52 3.24
C LYS A 42 2.64 -8.76 1.97
N ASP A 43 3.43 -8.96 0.93
CA ASP A 43 3.19 -8.36 -0.37
C ASP A 43 2.08 -9.06 -1.16
N VAL A 44 1.22 -8.27 -1.78
CA VAL A 44 0.07 -8.78 -2.57
C VAL A 44 0.13 -8.35 -4.04
N GLY A 45 1.01 -7.43 -4.42
CA GLY A 45 1.14 -6.96 -5.80
C GLY A 45 -0.12 -6.33 -6.39
N ALA A 46 -1.06 -5.81 -5.57
CA ALA A 46 -2.38 -5.38 -6.02
C ALA A 46 -2.36 -4.07 -6.82
N CYS A 47 -1.60 -3.06 -6.39
CA CYS A 47 -1.67 -1.71 -6.99
C CYS A 47 -0.96 -1.58 -8.34
N ARG A 48 -0.08 -2.50 -8.70
CA ARG A 48 0.69 -2.50 -9.97
C ARG A 48 1.57 -1.27 -10.22
N LEU A 49 1.85 -0.47 -9.21
CA LEU A 49 2.73 0.70 -9.34
C LEU A 49 4.22 0.32 -9.37
N CYS A 50 4.57 -0.77 -8.70
CA CYS A 50 5.94 -1.29 -8.64
C CYS A 50 6.33 -2.13 -9.88
N LEU A 51 5.61 -2.03 -10.99
CA LEU A 51 5.98 -2.74 -12.21
C LEU A 51 7.37 -2.29 -12.69
N VAL A 52 8.16 -3.28 -13.14
CA VAL A 52 9.49 -3.12 -13.72
C VAL A 52 9.58 -3.89 -15.03
N GLU A 53 10.50 -3.50 -15.91
CA GLU A 53 10.89 -4.25 -17.09
C GLU A 53 12.12 -5.11 -16.75
N VAL A 54 12.07 -6.38 -17.16
CA VAL A 54 13.21 -7.31 -17.01
C VAL A 54 13.63 -7.74 -18.39
N GLU A 55 14.91 -7.63 -18.73
CA GLU A 55 15.42 -8.06 -20.01
C GLU A 55 15.13 -9.55 -20.26
N GLY A 56 14.73 -9.88 -21.48
CA GLY A 56 14.28 -11.24 -21.83
C GLY A 56 12.83 -11.56 -21.47
N SER A 57 12.14 -10.69 -20.69
CA SER A 57 10.71 -10.86 -20.37
C SER A 57 9.84 -9.98 -21.26
N SER A 58 8.81 -10.56 -21.86
CA SER A 58 7.78 -9.79 -22.58
C SER A 58 6.75 -9.12 -21.66
N LYS A 59 6.75 -9.49 -20.38
CA LYS A 59 5.79 -9.02 -19.36
C LYS A 59 6.45 -8.08 -18.37
N LEU A 60 5.71 -7.07 -17.95
CA LEU A 60 6.08 -6.27 -16.77
C LEU A 60 5.86 -7.09 -15.50
N LEU A 61 6.83 -7.06 -14.59
CA LEU A 61 6.79 -7.80 -13.34
C LEU A 61 6.62 -6.84 -12.16
N PRO A 62 5.78 -7.20 -11.15
CA PRO A 62 5.66 -6.40 -9.93
C PRO A 62 6.87 -6.64 -9.02
N ALA A 63 7.69 -5.62 -8.78
CA ALA A 63 8.91 -5.72 -8.01
C ALA A 63 8.69 -6.26 -6.58
N CYS A 64 7.57 -5.91 -5.93
CA CYS A 64 7.27 -6.34 -4.57
C CYS A 64 6.99 -7.85 -4.41
N THR A 65 6.70 -8.57 -5.50
CA THR A 65 6.43 -10.02 -5.46
C THR A 65 7.35 -10.84 -6.36
N THR A 66 8.26 -10.19 -7.09
CA THR A 66 9.21 -10.87 -7.97
C THR A 66 10.49 -11.17 -7.21
N ARG A 67 10.85 -12.46 -7.12
CA ARG A 67 12.09 -12.92 -6.51
C ARG A 67 13.28 -12.66 -7.43
N LEU A 68 14.45 -12.52 -6.80
CA LEU A 68 15.70 -12.33 -7.53
C LEU A 68 16.06 -13.57 -8.34
N GLN A 69 16.73 -13.35 -9.46
CA GLN A 69 17.40 -14.38 -10.24
C GLN A 69 18.78 -13.87 -10.62
N GLU A 70 19.76 -14.78 -10.68
CA GLU A 70 21.12 -14.44 -11.05
C GLU A 70 21.20 -13.84 -12.45
N GLY A 71 21.95 -12.74 -12.57
CA GLY A 71 22.15 -12.06 -13.83
C GLY A 71 20.94 -11.28 -14.39
N MET A 72 19.87 -11.09 -13.61
CA MET A 72 18.74 -10.26 -14.06
C MET A 72 19.21 -8.84 -14.40
N VAL A 73 18.66 -8.29 -15.50
CA VAL A 73 18.78 -6.88 -15.86
C VAL A 73 17.40 -6.24 -15.77
N VAL A 74 17.27 -5.29 -14.86
CA VAL A 74 15.98 -4.68 -14.47
C VAL A 74 15.99 -3.19 -14.76
N HIS A 75 14.93 -2.69 -15.39
CA HIS A 75 14.70 -1.27 -15.60
C HIS A 75 13.49 -0.83 -14.79
N THR A 76 13.68 0.18 -13.93
CA THR A 76 12.63 0.65 -13.01
C THR A 76 11.94 1.92 -13.47
N ASN A 77 12.56 2.68 -14.39
CA ASN A 77 12.12 4.03 -14.74
C ASN A 77 12.17 4.32 -16.25
N THR A 78 11.54 3.46 -17.06
CA THR A 78 11.39 3.69 -18.49
C THR A 78 10.18 4.58 -18.78
N GLU A 79 10.15 5.22 -19.97
CA GLU A 79 9.00 6.03 -20.40
C GLU A 79 7.69 5.21 -20.41
N LYS A 80 7.78 3.94 -20.79
CA LYS A 80 6.66 3.00 -20.75
C LYS A 80 6.14 2.80 -19.32
N LEU A 81 7.02 2.57 -18.35
CA LEU A 81 6.65 2.41 -16.93
C LEU A 81 6.04 3.69 -16.35
N GLN A 82 6.61 4.86 -16.67
CA GLN A 82 6.05 6.15 -16.24
C GLN A 82 4.63 6.35 -16.78
N ARG A 83 4.37 6.01 -18.04
CA ARG A 83 3.04 6.07 -18.65
C ARG A 83 2.06 5.12 -17.95
N TYR A 84 2.46 3.88 -17.64
CA TYR A 84 1.62 2.93 -16.91
C TYR A 84 1.29 3.45 -15.51
N ARG A 85 2.28 3.91 -14.75
CA ARG A 85 2.08 4.48 -13.40
C ARG A 85 1.13 5.65 -13.42
N ARG A 86 1.31 6.58 -14.35
CA ARG A 86 0.41 7.72 -14.51
C ARG A 86 -1.02 7.26 -14.81
N THR A 87 -1.20 6.31 -15.71
CA THR A 87 -2.53 5.76 -16.04
C THR A 87 -3.18 5.09 -14.84
N ILE A 88 -2.43 4.32 -14.04
CA ILE A 88 -2.96 3.68 -12.82
C ILE A 88 -3.42 4.74 -11.81
N VAL A 89 -2.61 5.76 -11.55
CA VAL A 89 -2.97 6.84 -10.62
C VAL A 89 -4.18 7.63 -11.13
N GLU A 90 -4.27 7.87 -12.45
CA GLU A 90 -5.39 8.51 -13.10
C GLU A 90 -6.70 7.70 -12.93
N MET A 91 -6.64 6.37 -13.08
CA MET A 91 -7.79 5.49 -12.83
C MET A 91 -8.21 5.51 -11.35
N LEU A 92 -7.26 5.42 -10.42
CA LEU A 92 -7.55 5.52 -8.97
C LEU A 92 -8.21 6.86 -8.63
N ALA A 93 -7.77 7.96 -9.25
CA ALA A 93 -8.37 9.27 -9.05
C ALA A 93 -9.80 9.38 -9.63
N SER A 94 -10.12 8.61 -10.68
CA SER A 94 -11.46 8.59 -11.29
C SER A 94 -12.45 7.67 -10.59
N GLU A 95 -11.96 6.64 -9.89
CA GLU A 95 -12.79 5.65 -9.19
C GLU A 95 -13.26 6.11 -7.81
N GLY A 96 -12.63 7.14 -7.24
CA GLY A 96 -12.90 7.62 -5.89
C GLY A 96 -13.15 9.12 -5.82
N ASN A 97 -13.75 9.54 -4.71
CA ASN A 97 -14.02 10.96 -4.46
C ASN A 97 -12.85 11.59 -3.69
N HIS A 98 -11.77 11.92 -4.42
CA HIS A 98 -10.52 12.42 -3.82
C HIS A 98 -10.48 13.95 -3.74
N HIS A 99 -11.42 14.57 -3.02
CA HIS A 99 -11.40 16.01 -2.75
C HIS A 99 -10.33 16.36 -1.69
N CYS A 100 -9.08 16.55 -2.11
CA CYS A 100 -7.95 16.77 -1.23
C CYS A 100 -8.13 18.02 -0.33
N ALA A 101 -8.71 19.10 -0.85
CA ALA A 101 -8.87 20.36 -0.13
C ALA A 101 -9.66 20.25 1.19
N VAL A 102 -10.54 19.24 1.31
CA VAL A 102 -11.36 18.99 2.52
C VAL A 102 -11.07 17.63 3.14
N CYS A 103 -9.95 17.02 2.78
CA CYS A 103 -9.58 15.69 3.25
C CYS A 103 -8.80 15.76 4.57
N VAL A 104 -9.12 14.90 5.51
CA VAL A 104 -8.39 14.75 6.78
C VAL A 104 -6.91 14.39 6.58
N SER A 105 -6.57 13.71 5.49
CA SER A 105 -5.20 13.31 5.12
C SER A 105 -4.59 14.22 4.03
N ASN A 106 -5.07 15.43 3.84
CA ASN A 106 -4.44 16.35 2.90
C ASN A 106 -2.97 16.60 3.30
N ASN A 107 -2.04 16.58 2.35
CA ASN A 107 -0.58 16.59 2.56
C ASN A 107 0.02 15.39 3.33
N HIS A 108 -0.79 14.42 3.74
CA HIS A 108 -0.37 13.18 4.39
C HIS A 108 -0.92 11.94 3.66
N CYS A 109 -1.12 12.06 2.35
CA CYS A 109 -1.75 11.04 1.51
C CYS A 109 -0.78 10.52 0.45
N GLU A 110 -0.42 9.24 0.53
CA GLU A 110 0.50 8.61 -0.44
C GLU A 110 -0.03 8.64 -1.89
N LEU A 111 -1.36 8.63 -2.08
CA LEU A 111 -1.94 8.80 -3.42
C LEU A 111 -1.73 10.21 -3.97
N GLN A 112 -1.85 11.23 -3.12
CA GLN A 112 -1.60 12.62 -3.48
C GLN A 112 -0.13 12.83 -3.86
N ASP A 113 0.80 12.33 -3.05
CA ASP A 113 2.24 12.41 -3.31
C ASP A 113 2.59 11.72 -4.62
N LEU A 114 1.99 10.54 -4.84
CA LEU A 114 2.21 9.80 -6.09
C LEU A 114 1.64 10.53 -7.31
N ALA A 115 0.49 11.19 -7.18
CA ALA A 115 -0.08 12.01 -8.25
C ALA A 115 0.86 13.15 -8.66
N TYR A 116 1.47 13.83 -7.69
CA TYR A 116 2.52 14.82 -7.95
C TYR A 116 3.73 14.19 -8.64
N ARG A 117 4.21 13.07 -8.15
CA ARG A 117 5.38 12.36 -8.66
C ARG A 117 5.23 11.90 -10.11
N VAL A 118 4.04 11.42 -10.51
CA VAL A 118 3.76 11.01 -11.90
C VAL A 118 3.32 12.17 -12.79
N GLY A 119 3.30 13.40 -12.28
CA GLY A 119 2.91 14.61 -13.01
C GLY A 119 1.44 14.58 -13.44
N LEU A 120 0.54 14.06 -12.60
CA LEU A 120 -0.90 14.05 -12.88
C LEU A 120 -1.49 15.44 -12.63
N GLN A 121 -1.77 16.18 -13.69
CA GLN A 121 -2.38 17.52 -13.63
C GLN A 121 -3.90 17.49 -13.78
N TYR A 122 -4.42 16.51 -14.52
CA TYR A 122 -5.85 16.31 -14.78
C TYR A 122 -6.12 14.86 -15.13
N VAL A 123 -7.35 14.43 -14.89
CA VAL A 123 -7.85 13.09 -15.20
C VAL A 123 -8.45 13.09 -16.61
N ARG A 124 -7.96 12.22 -17.50
CA ARG A 124 -8.41 12.10 -18.89
C ARG A 124 -9.54 11.09 -19.06
N VAL A 125 -9.63 10.13 -18.13
CA VAL A 125 -10.69 9.11 -18.13
C VAL A 125 -11.97 9.67 -17.49
N PRO A 126 -13.16 9.18 -17.87
CA PRO A 126 -14.40 9.61 -17.26
C PRO A 126 -14.40 9.37 -15.76
N TYR A 127 -14.87 10.34 -15.00
CA TYR A 127 -15.10 10.17 -13.56
C TYR A 127 -16.33 9.28 -13.35
N LEU A 128 -16.18 8.24 -12.52
CA LEU A 128 -17.21 7.21 -12.38
C LEU A 128 -18.33 7.57 -11.40
N TYR A 129 -18.20 8.69 -10.68
CA TYR A 129 -19.19 9.14 -9.67
C TYR A 129 -19.62 8.02 -8.71
N PRO A 130 -18.66 7.35 -8.05
CA PRO A 130 -19.01 6.26 -7.17
C PRO A 130 -19.91 6.76 -6.03
N SER A 131 -20.89 5.95 -5.66
CA SER A 131 -21.73 6.19 -4.49
C SER A 131 -21.44 5.10 -3.47
N LYS A 132 -20.30 5.19 -2.80
CA LYS A 132 -19.91 4.25 -1.76
C LYS A 132 -20.29 4.79 -0.39
N THR A 133 -20.63 3.88 0.53
CA THR A 133 -21.12 4.27 1.86
C THR A 133 -19.98 4.71 2.77
N LEU A 134 -20.22 5.78 3.51
CA LEU A 134 -19.44 6.16 4.68
C LEU A 134 -19.98 5.40 5.88
N ASP A 135 -19.11 4.76 6.66
CA ASP A 135 -19.47 4.13 7.93
C ASP A 135 -18.78 4.85 9.10
N ALA A 136 -19.58 5.54 9.89
CA ALA A 136 -19.18 6.25 11.09
C ALA A 136 -19.78 5.61 12.36
N THR A 137 -20.15 4.35 12.31
CA THR A 137 -20.80 3.66 13.44
C THR A 137 -19.82 3.30 14.55
N HIS A 138 -18.52 3.09 14.22
CA HIS A 138 -17.50 2.83 15.25
C HIS A 138 -17.38 4.01 16.21
N ARG A 139 -17.08 3.74 17.50
CA ARG A 139 -16.96 4.78 18.52
C ARG A 139 -15.93 5.86 18.16
N ASP A 140 -14.74 5.44 17.74
CA ASP A 140 -13.56 6.32 17.60
C ASP A 140 -13.18 6.58 16.13
N PHE A 141 -13.61 5.73 15.19
CA PHE A 141 -13.10 5.73 13.82
C PHE A 141 -14.22 5.83 12.77
N VAL A 142 -13.81 6.20 11.56
CA VAL A 142 -14.66 6.30 10.36
C VAL A 142 -13.98 5.61 9.18
N ILE A 143 -14.76 4.95 8.34
CA ILE A 143 -14.33 4.54 7.00
C ILE A 143 -15.15 5.27 5.94
N ASP A 144 -14.48 6.04 5.10
CA ASP A 144 -15.02 6.66 3.88
C ASP A 144 -14.57 5.82 2.67
N ARG A 145 -15.46 4.99 2.18
CA ARG A 145 -15.15 4.07 1.08
C ARG A 145 -14.98 4.77 -0.26
N ASP A 146 -15.48 6.00 -0.41
CA ASP A 146 -15.24 6.81 -1.61
C ASP A 146 -13.78 7.25 -1.76
N ARG A 147 -12.99 7.22 -0.68
CA ARG A 147 -11.56 7.52 -0.68
C ARG A 147 -10.68 6.27 -0.67
N CYS A 148 -11.29 5.09 -0.70
CA CYS A 148 -10.58 3.82 -0.62
C CYS A 148 -10.05 3.40 -1.99
N ILE A 149 -8.75 3.14 -2.06
CA ILE A 149 -8.04 2.65 -3.25
C ILE A 149 -7.84 1.12 -3.26
N LEU A 150 -8.51 0.40 -2.38
CA LEU A 150 -8.46 -1.07 -2.28
C LEU A 150 -7.03 -1.64 -2.14
N CYS A 151 -6.13 -0.92 -1.47
CA CYS A 151 -4.75 -1.35 -1.26
C CYS A 151 -4.60 -2.53 -0.30
N THR A 152 -5.63 -2.87 0.44
CA THR A 152 -5.72 -3.97 1.41
C THR A 152 -4.79 -3.89 2.63
N ARG A 153 -4.11 -2.77 2.88
CA ARG A 153 -3.25 -2.62 4.07
C ARG A 153 -4.03 -2.80 5.38
N CYS A 154 -5.27 -2.27 5.46
CA CYS A 154 -6.14 -2.42 6.63
C CYS A 154 -6.55 -3.88 6.87
N VAL A 155 -6.81 -4.64 5.80
CA VAL A 155 -7.12 -6.07 5.89
C VAL A 155 -5.90 -6.82 6.43
N ARG A 156 -4.74 -6.63 5.82
CA ARG A 156 -3.51 -7.34 6.18
C ARG A 156 -2.99 -6.99 7.58
N VAL A 157 -3.04 -5.72 7.99
CA VAL A 157 -2.61 -5.35 9.35
C VAL A 157 -3.55 -5.92 10.41
N CYS A 158 -4.84 -6.01 10.12
CA CYS A 158 -5.83 -6.62 11.00
C CYS A 158 -5.65 -8.14 11.11
N ASP A 159 -5.29 -8.78 10.00
CA ASP A 159 -5.02 -10.22 9.93
C ASP A 159 -3.65 -10.59 10.52
N GLU A 160 -2.57 -9.98 9.99
CA GLU A 160 -1.19 -10.41 10.24
C GLU A 160 -0.60 -9.87 11.55
N VAL A 161 -1.08 -8.73 12.04
CA VAL A 161 -0.50 -8.02 13.19
C VAL A 161 -1.43 -8.06 14.38
N GLU A 162 -2.73 -7.81 14.19
CA GLU A 162 -3.72 -7.81 15.27
C GLU A 162 -4.32 -9.20 15.50
N GLY A 163 -4.46 -10.01 14.44
CA GLY A 163 -5.12 -11.33 14.50
C GLY A 163 -6.65 -11.25 14.69
N ALA A 164 -7.24 -10.08 14.46
CA ALA A 164 -8.67 -9.86 14.69
C ALA A 164 -9.57 -10.20 13.49
N HIS A 165 -9.00 -10.20 12.27
CA HIS A 165 -9.70 -10.55 11.01
C HIS A 165 -10.99 -9.78 10.75
N THR A 166 -11.09 -8.55 11.26
CA THR A 166 -12.29 -7.72 11.12
C THR A 166 -12.58 -7.31 9.68
N TRP A 167 -11.51 -6.99 8.93
CA TRP A 167 -11.61 -6.43 7.60
C TRP A 167 -11.47 -7.47 6.50
N ASP A 168 -12.32 -7.39 5.49
CA ASP A 168 -12.26 -8.21 4.28
C ASP A 168 -12.68 -7.41 3.04
N ILE A 169 -12.59 -8.01 1.86
CA ILE A 169 -13.00 -7.45 0.58
C ILE A 169 -14.29 -8.12 0.13
N ALA A 170 -15.31 -7.33 -0.16
CA ALA A 170 -16.54 -7.80 -0.76
C ALA A 170 -16.73 -7.23 -2.17
N GLY A 171 -17.53 -7.91 -2.98
CA GLY A 171 -17.88 -7.45 -4.33
C GLY A 171 -16.86 -7.82 -5.41
N ARG A 172 -17.10 -7.29 -6.62
CA ARG A 172 -16.23 -7.50 -7.80
C ARG A 172 -16.20 -6.24 -8.67
N GLY A 173 -15.08 -6.01 -9.37
CA GLY A 173 -14.90 -4.86 -10.25
C GLY A 173 -15.14 -3.55 -9.49
N ILE A 174 -15.89 -2.64 -10.08
CA ILE A 174 -16.23 -1.33 -9.48
C ILE A 174 -17.04 -1.45 -8.18
N GLY A 175 -17.73 -2.58 -7.98
CA GLY A 175 -18.46 -2.88 -6.74
C GLY A 175 -17.60 -3.45 -5.62
N CYS A 176 -16.27 -3.54 -5.78
CA CYS A 176 -15.37 -3.93 -4.70
C CYS A 176 -15.36 -2.88 -3.59
N GLU A 177 -15.43 -3.36 -2.35
CA GLU A 177 -15.34 -2.50 -1.16
C GLU A 177 -14.71 -3.25 0.02
N ILE A 178 -14.11 -2.49 0.94
CA ILE A 178 -13.65 -3.01 2.23
C ILE A 178 -14.86 -3.08 3.18
N VAL A 179 -15.05 -4.23 3.81
CA VAL A 179 -16.17 -4.51 4.71
C VAL A 179 -15.66 -5.00 6.07
N ALA A 180 -16.44 -4.71 7.12
CA ALA A 180 -16.21 -5.29 8.44
C ALA A 180 -17.02 -6.57 8.57
N ASP A 181 -16.42 -7.65 9.06
CA ASP A 181 -17.01 -8.97 9.22
C ASP A 181 -17.79 -9.41 7.95
N LEU A 182 -19.04 -9.78 8.09
CA LEU A 182 -19.92 -10.16 6.97
C LEU A 182 -20.72 -8.96 6.42
N LYS A 183 -20.06 -7.82 6.19
CA LYS A 183 -20.67 -6.56 5.73
C LYS A 183 -21.59 -5.92 6.78
N GLN A 184 -21.25 -6.06 8.05
CA GLN A 184 -21.92 -5.39 9.16
C GLN A 184 -21.42 -3.94 9.31
N ALA A 185 -22.15 -3.15 10.09
CA ALA A 185 -21.69 -1.84 10.51
C ALA A 185 -20.45 -1.99 11.41
N TRP A 186 -19.40 -1.21 11.17
CA TRP A 186 -18.12 -1.36 11.90
C TRP A 186 -18.28 -1.23 13.41
N GLY A 187 -19.14 -0.32 13.88
CA GLY A 187 -19.40 -0.14 15.31
C GLY A 187 -20.08 -1.30 16.02
N THR A 188 -20.62 -2.26 15.27
CA THR A 188 -21.23 -3.48 15.82
C THR A 188 -20.41 -4.74 15.56
N SER A 189 -19.22 -4.57 14.99
CA SER A 189 -18.31 -5.67 14.67
C SER A 189 -17.82 -6.36 15.94
N PRO A 190 -18.10 -7.66 16.15
CA PRO A 190 -17.65 -8.38 17.33
C PRO A 190 -16.17 -8.73 17.30
N SER A 191 -15.55 -8.73 16.12
CA SER A 191 -14.13 -9.05 15.95
C SER A 191 -13.22 -7.84 16.15
N CYS A 192 -13.74 -6.59 16.06
CA CYS A 192 -12.94 -5.38 16.13
C CYS A 192 -12.42 -5.12 17.55
N THR A 193 -11.10 -5.07 17.71
CA THR A 193 -10.42 -4.75 18.98
C THR A 193 -10.29 -3.24 19.26
N SER A 194 -10.71 -2.38 18.31
CA SER A 194 -10.55 -0.92 18.37
C SER A 194 -9.08 -0.46 18.47
N CYS A 195 -8.13 -1.23 17.99
CA CYS A 195 -6.69 -0.94 18.10
C CYS A 195 -6.20 0.22 17.21
N GLY A 196 -6.98 0.67 16.23
CA GLY A 196 -6.63 1.78 15.33
C GLY A 196 -5.55 1.49 14.27
N LYS A 197 -4.89 0.33 14.29
CA LYS A 197 -3.80 0.01 13.35
C LYS A 197 -4.21 0.14 11.87
N CYS A 198 -5.45 -0.22 11.52
CA CYS A 198 -6.00 -0.07 10.17
C CYS A 198 -6.06 1.40 9.70
N VAL A 199 -6.30 2.33 10.64
CA VAL A 199 -6.29 3.77 10.39
C VAL A 199 -4.87 4.26 10.13
N LEU A 200 -3.90 3.82 10.94
CA LEU A 200 -2.50 4.23 10.85
C LEU A 200 -1.82 3.78 9.55
N VAL A 201 -2.18 2.62 9.00
CA VAL A 201 -1.58 2.09 7.75
C VAL A 201 -2.32 2.49 6.48
N CYS A 202 -3.47 3.16 6.58
CA CYS A 202 -4.23 3.56 5.41
C CYS A 202 -3.47 4.64 4.63
N PRO A 203 -3.13 4.44 3.33
CA PRO A 203 -2.34 5.38 2.57
C PRO A 203 -3.12 6.63 2.13
N THR A 204 -4.43 6.63 2.33
CA THR A 204 -5.33 7.75 1.96
C THR A 204 -6.16 8.22 3.15
N GLY A 205 -7.07 9.14 2.94
CA GLY A 205 -8.06 9.58 3.95
C GLY A 205 -9.28 8.67 4.05
N ALA A 206 -9.21 7.40 3.62
CA ALA A 206 -10.34 6.49 3.68
C ALA A 206 -10.65 6.00 5.11
N LEU A 207 -9.62 5.77 5.92
CA LEU A 207 -9.76 5.43 7.34
C LEU A 207 -9.16 6.56 8.18
N PHE A 208 -9.94 7.05 9.14
CA PHE A 208 -9.53 8.18 9.98
C PHE A 208 -10.22 8.19 11.34
N GLU A 209 -9.71 8.99 12.27
CA GLU A 209 -10.26 9.19 13.59
C GLU A 209 -11.44 10.16 13.56
N LYS A 210 -12.47 9.92 14.36
CA LYS A 210 -13.58 10.85 14.54
C LYS A 210 -13.08 12.16 15.12
N GLY A 211 -13.59 13.28 14.61
CA GLY A 211 -13.21 14.61 15.05
C GLY A 211 -11.94 15.15 14.39
N ALA A 212 -11.23 14.34 13.61
CA ALA A 212 -10.09 14.83 12.84
C ALA A 212 -10.50 15.92 11.84
N THR A 213 -9.73 16.99 11.79
CA THR A 213 -9.93 18.11 10.87
C THR A 213 -9.13 17.90 9.57
N VAL A 214 -9.25 18.85 8.65
CA VAL A 214 -8.51 18.81 7.37
C VAL A 214 -7.00 18.82 7.63
N ALA A 215 -6.27 17.94 6.97
CA ALA A 215 -4.81 17.80 7.05
C ALA A 215 -4.26 17.40 8.43
N GLU A 216 -5.08 16.84 9.31
CA GLU A 216 -4.66 16.48 10.68
C GLU A 216 -4.16 15.04 10.78
N MET A 217 -4.65 14.15 9.91
CA MET A 217 -4.35 12.72 10.00
C MET A 217 -3.00 12.35 9.38
N GLU A 218 -1.97 12.32 10.21
CA GLU A 218 -0.69 11.68 9.85
C GLU A 218 -0.77 10.16 9.93
N LYS A 219 -0.07 9.50 9.02
CA LYS A 219 0.05 8.04 9.02
C LYS A 219 1.31 7.62 9.76
N ARG A 220 1.17 6.71 10.72
CA ARG A 220 2.27 6.23 11.55
C ARG A 220 2.37 4.72 11.44
N THR A 221 3.54 4.23 11.06
CA THR A 221 3.79 2.81 10.86
C THR A 221 4.92 2.27 11.74
N ASP A 222 5.37 3.06 12.71
CA ASP A 222 6.49 2.73 13.61
C ASP A 222 6.26 1.43 14.39
N PHE A 223 5.01 1.13 14.73
CA PHE A 223 4.63 -0.13 15.39
C PHE A 223 4.92 -1.38 14.56
N LEU A 224 5.27 -1.25 13.27
CA LEU A 224 5.69 -2.37 12.42
C LEU A 224 7.20 -2.61 12.44
N ARG A 225 8.01 -1.72 13.04
CA ARG A 225 9.49 -1.82 13.01
C ARG A 225 9.99 -3.17 13.53
N TYR A 226 9.44 -3.65 14.65
CA TYR A 226 9.85 -4.93 15.23
C TYR A 226 9.60 -6.11 14.26
N ILE A 227 8.49 -6.10 13.52
CA ILE A 227 8.18 -7.14 12.53
C ILE A 227 9.20 -7.09 11.38
N VAL A 228 9.53 -5.90 10.90
CA VAL A 228 10.54 -5.69 9.86
C VAL A 228 11.89 -6.23 10.33
N THR A 229 12.31 -5.88 11.55
CA THR A 229 13.58 -6.32 12.13
C THR A 229 13.60 -7.83 12.33
N ALA A 230 12.55 -8.41 12.91
CA ALA A 230 12.45 -9.85 13.13
C ALA A 230 12.49 -10.64 11.81
N ARG A 231 11.82 -10.15 10.75
CA ARG A 231 11.86 -10.75 9.41
C ARG A 231 13.26 -10.68 8.78
N LYS A 232 13.93 -9.53 8.91
CA LYS A 232 15.32 -9.36 8.41
C LYS A 232 16.31 -10.25 9.13
N ARG A 233 16.23 -10.32 10.47
CA ARG A 233 17.10 -11.17 11.30
C ARG A 233 16.69 -12.64 11.27
N ARG A 234 15.49 -12.98 10.79
CA ARG A 234 14.87 -14.33 10.88
C ARG A 234 14.77 -14.89 12.29
N GLU A 235 14.74 -14.01 13.25
CA GLU A 235 14.61 -14.31 14.68
C GLU A 235 13.38 -13.59 15.20
N TRP A 236 12.48 -14.35 15.80
CA TRP A 236 11.36 -13.77 16.54
C TRP A 236 11.80 -13.66 18.00
N ASN A 237 12.26 -12.49 18.39
CA ASN A 237 12.63 -12.19 19.76
C ASN A 237 11.82 -10.97 20.24
N PRO A 238 10.96 -11.11 21.28
CA PRO A 238 10.22 -9.99 21.83
C PRO A 238 11.14 -8.91 22.43
N ASP A 239 12.36 -9.26 22.84
CA ASP A 239 13.34 -8.31 23.42
C ASP A 239 13.88 -7.31 22.37
N LEU A 240 13.63 -7.52 21.07
CA LEU A 240 13.96 -6.58 20.00
C LEU A 240 13.08 -5.30 20.01
N LEU A 241 12.10 -5.22 20.90
CA LEU A 241 11.24 -4.05 21.10
C LEU A 241 11.95 -2.95 21.91
N ASP A 242 12.96 -3.30 22.72
CA ASP A 242 13.61 -2.42 23.68
C ASP A 242 14.97 -1.87 23.22
N GLU A 243 15.43 -2.20 22.00
CA GLU A 243 16.66 -1.66 21.43
C GLU A 243 16.35 -0.39 20.61
N GLU A 244 16.23 0.77 21.30
CA GLU A 244 16.33 2.12 20.74
C GLU A 244 17.77 2.67 20.84
#